data_ae0ea7493302eee8d3a1d673887210ec
#
_entry.id   ae0ea7493302eee8d3a1d673887210ec
#
_cell.length_a   1.000
_cell.length_b   1.000
_cell.length_c   1.000
_cell.angle_alpha   90.00
_cell.angle_beta   90.00
_cell.angle_gamma   90.00
#
_symmetry.space_group_name_H-M   'P 1'
#
loop_
_entity.id
_entity.type
_entity.pdbx_description
1 polymer ?
#
loop_
_entity_poly.entity_id
_entity_poly.type
_entity_poly.pdbx_seq_one_letter_code
_entity_poly.pdbx_strand_id
1 'polypeptide(L)'
;MRNFSEIYYELSEKPENLPTIYCDMDNVLCDFLGATEKLLGVPFNSAEKSKRWEAITGEKNFWENLAWMPGSKNMWSFIDRYDARILSAYSNNDPRSKSGKLTWLKKKARLNQRSRIHLVLRADKQKYAVDINGEPNILIDDYIKNINEW
;
A
#
# COMPACT_ATOMS: atom_id res chain seq x y z
N MET A 1 -3.79 11.05 -42.95
CA MET A 1 -3.44 9.80 -42.23
C MET A 1 -2.54 10.20 -41.07
N ARG A 2 -2.96 9.95 -39.80
CA ARG A 2 -2.14 10.26 -38.63
C ARG A 2 -0.90 9.36 -38.62
N ASN A 3 0.26 9.91 -38.30
CA ASN A 3 1.47 9.11 -38.23
C ASN A 3 1.53 8.33 -36.90
N PHE A 4 2.35 7.29 -36.87
CA PHE A 4 2.47 6.40 -35.69
C PHE A 4 2.93 7.14 -34.42
N SER A 5 3.75 8.18 -34.58
CA SER A 5 4.22 9.02 -33.47
C SER A 5 3.09 9.84 -32.85
N GLU A 6 2.19 10.40 -33.65
CA GLU A 6 1.04 11.17 -33.18
C GLU A 6 0.07 10.26 -32.40
N ILE A 7 -0.18 9.04 -32.92
CA ILE A 7 -1.01 8.04 -32.23
C ILE A 7 -0.35 7.57 -30.94
N TYR A 8 0.98 7.37 -30.93
CA TYR A 8 1.71 6.96 -29.74
C TYR A 8 1.70 8.06 -28.68
N TYR A 9 1.85 9.34 -29.04
CA TYR A 9 1.74 10.47 -28.11
C TYR A 9 0.33 10.60 -27.56
N GLU A 10 -0.72 10.52 -28.37
CA GLU A 10 -2.11 10.54 -27.91
C GLU A 10 -2.43 9.37 -26.94
N LEU A 11 -1.87 8.17 -27.17
CA LEU A 11 -2.03 7.00 -26.30
C LEU A 11 -1.13 7.05 -25.04
N SER A 12 -0.08 7.86 -25.06
CA SER A 12 0.86 8.01 -23.95
C SER A 12 0.54 9.22 -23.05
N GLU A 13 -0.29 10.16 -23.51
CA GLU A 13 -0.79 11.24 -22.67
C GLU A 13 -1.72 10.64 -21.62
N LYS A 14 -1.31 10.71 -20.35
CA LYS A 14 -2.23 10.43 -19.24
C LYS A 14 -3.40 11.41 -19.37
N PRO A 15 -4.66 10.94 -19.38
CA PRO A 15 -5.79 11.86 -19.34
C PRO A 15 -5.61 12.84 -18.20
N GLU A 16 -5.72 14.12 -18.46
CA GLU A 16 -5.42 15.21 -17.51
C GLU A 16 -6.27 15.18 -16.22
N ASN A 17 -7.26 14.29 -16.12
CA ASN A 17 -8.22 14.21 -15.00
C ASN A 17 -8.46 12.78 -14.50
N LEU A 18 -7.42 11.95 -14.42
CA LEU A 18 -7.58 10.65 -13.77
C LEU A 18 -7.65 10.80 -12.24
N PRO A 19 -8.57 10.08 -11.57
CA PRO A 19 -8.57 9.98 -10.12
C PRO A 19 -7.21 9.52 -9.60
N THR A 20 -6.78 10.05 -8.46
CA THR A 20 -5.58 9.54 -7.79
C THR A 20 -5.84 8.14 -7.27
N ILE A 21 -4.93 7.21 -7.56
CA ILE A 21 -4.99 5.83 -7.05
C ILE A 21 -4.21 5.79 -5.75
N TYR A 22 -4.86 5.37 -4.66
CA TYR A 22 -4.26 5.06 -3.38
C TYR A 22 -4.24 3.56 -3.17
N CYS A 23 -3.09 3.01 -2.80
CA CYS A 23 -2.88 1.59 -2.60
C CYS A 23 -2.36 1.34 -1.18
N ASP A 24 -3.02 0.46 -0.43
CA ASP A 24 -2.53 -0.02 0.86
C ASP A 24 -1.34 -0.98 0.67
N MET A 25 -0.65 -1.28 1.76
CA MET A 25 0.50 -2.18 1.76
C MET A 25 0.15 -3.54 2.34
N ASP A 26 -0.29 -3.60 3.59
CA ASP A 26 -0.49 -4.85 4.31
C ASP A 26 -1.61 -5.68 3.68
N ASN A 27 -1.31 -6.92 3.30
CA ASN A 27 -2.21 -7.86 2.61
C ASN A 27 -2.72 -7.38 1.23
N VAL A 28 -2.19 -6.28 0.72
CA VAL A 28 -2.40 -5.81 -0.67
C VAL A 28 -1.11 -5.96 -1.46
N LEU A 29 -0.04 -5.29 -1.04
CA LEU A 29 1.30 -5.41 -1.62
C LEU A 29 2.18 -6.39 -0.85
N CYS A 30 2.12 -6.33 0.49
CA CYS A 30 2.96 -7.10 1.41
C CYS A 30 2.14 -8.21 2.08
N ASP A 31 2.70 -9.41 2.17
CA ASP A 31 2.11 -10.54 2.88
C ASP A 31 2.32 -10.41 4.40
N PHE A 32 1.61 -9.46 5.01
CA PHE A 32 1.65 -9.22 6.46
C PHE A 32 1.05 -10.40 7.23
N LEU A 33 -0.10 -10.89 6.77
CA LEU A 33 -0.83 -11.97 7.44
C LEU A 33 0.00 -13.25 7.45
N GLY A 34 0.48 -13.69 6.29
CA GLY A 34 1.29 -14.91 6.18
C GLY A 34 2.60 -14.83 6.96
N ALA A 35 3.27 -13.69 6.95
CA ALA A 35 4.48 -13.49 7.74
C ALA A 35 4.21 -13.57 9.25
N THR A 36 3.10 -12.98 9.72
CA THR A 36 2.72 -13.02 11.14
C THR A 36 2.31 -14.43 11.56
N GLU A 37 1.52 -15.13 10.76
CA GLU A 37 1.10 -16.52 11.03
C GLU A 37 2.30 -17.48 11.09
N LYS A 38 3.29 -17.26 10.24
CA LYS A 38 4.54 -18.02 10.29
C LYS A 38 5.29 -17.83 11.61
N LEU A 39 5.31 -16.61 12.16
CA LEU A 39 5.93 -16.34 13.47
C LEU A 39 5.12 -16.96 14.61
N LEU A 40 3.80 -16.91 14.53
CA LEU A 40 2.89 -17.41 15.55
C LEU A 40 2.77 -18.93 15.57
N GLY A 41 2.97 -19.59 14.42
CA GLY A 41 2.69 -21.02 14.23
C GLY A 41 1.20 -21.40 14.27
N VAL A 42 0.31 -20.40 14.29
CA VAL A 42 -1.15 -20.55 14.31
C VAL A 42 -1.81 -19.48 13.44
N PRO A 43 -3.07 -19.68 13.00
CA PRO A 43 -3.82 -18.66 12.27
C PRO A 43 -3.88 -17.33 13.04
N PHE A 44 -3.79 -16.22 12.32
CA PHE A 44 -3.72 -14.88 12.89
C PHE A 44 -4.84 -14.60 13.90
N ASN A 45 -6.08 -14.93 13.54
CA ASN A 45 -7.25 -14.69 14.39
C ASN A 45 -7.35 -15.65 15.60
N SER A 46 -6.57 -16.74 15.62
CA SER A 46 -6.52 -17.68 16.74
C SER A 46 -5.60 -17.21 17.88
N ALA A 47 -4.71 -16.26 17.59
CA ALA A 47 -3.81 -15.71 18.60
C ALA A 47 -4.39 -14.44 19.23
N GLU A 48 -4.12 -14.22 20.50
CA GLU A 48 -4.44 -12.98 21.19
C GLU A 48 -3.67 -11.79 20.59
N LYS A 49 -4.29 -10.61 20.62
CA LYS A 49 -3.68 -9.40 20.05
C LYS A 49 -2.28 -9.11 20.62
N SER A 50 -2.11 -9.29 21.94
CA SER A 50 -0.82 -9.10 22.61
C SER A 50 0.27 -10.04 22.06
N LYS A 51 -0.08 -11.32 21.84
CA LYS A 51 0.83 -12.33 21.30
C LYS A 51 1.23 -12.04 19.85
N ARG A 52 0.31 -11.55 19.04
CA ARG A 52 0.62 -11.10 17.67
C ARG A 52 1.68 -10.01 17.68
N TRP A 53 1.48 -8.98 18.51
CA TRP A 53 2.43 -7.86 18.57
C TRP A 53 3.75 -8.24 19.23
N GLU A 54 3.75 -9.13 20.23
CA GLU A 54 4.96 -9.69 20.81
C GLU A 54 5.81 -10.40 19.74
N ALA A 55 5.19 -11.23 18.92
CA ALA A 55 5.87 -11.93 17.81
C ALA A 55 6.44 -10.95 16.78
N ILE A 56 5.64 -9.97 16.33
CA ILE A 56 6.04 -8.96 15.33
C ILE A 56 7.19 -8.11 15.87
N THR A 57 7.08 -7.60 17.10
CA THR A 57 8.11 -6.73 17.69
C THR A 57 9.38 -7.50 18.06
N GLY A 58 9.28 -8.80 18.31
CA GLY A 58 10.42 -9.67 18.54
C GLY A 58 11.21 -10.01 17.28
N GLU A 59 10.58 -9.91 16.11
CA GLU A 59 11.24 -10.25 14.84
C GLU A 59 12.04 -9.06 14.30
N LYS A 60 13.33 -9.32 14.02
CA LYS A 60 14.22 -8.31 13.45
C LYS A 60 13.86 -8.05 11.99
N ASN A 61 13.73 -6.77 11.64
CA ASN A 61 13.43 -6.32 10.27
C ASN A 61 12.12 -6.94 9.71
N PHE A 62 11.14 -7.17 10.58
CA PHE A 62 9.87 -7.77 10.18
C PHE A 62 9.24 -7.05 8.97
N TRP A 63 9.07 -5.74 9.07
CA TRP A 63 8.41 -4.91 8.05
C TRP A 63 9.19 -4.86 6.74
N GLU A 64 10.51 -4.76 6.84
CA GLU A 64 11.41 -4.68 5.68
C GLU A 64 11.47 -5.99 4.88
N ASN A 65 11.26 -7.11 5.57
CA ASN A 65 11.41 -8.45 5.00
C ASN A 65 10.09 -9.06 4.49
N LEU A 66 8.95 -8.39 4.64
CA LEU A 66 7.67 -8.88 4.13
C LEU A 66 7.79 -9.27 2.65
N ALA A 67 7.25 -10.43 2.30
CA ALA A 67 7.17 -10.85 0.91
C ALA A 67 6.11 -10.02 0.15
N TRP A 68 6.20 -10.00 -1.17
CA TRP A 68 5.08 -9.56 -2.00
C TRP A 68 3.89 -10.52 -1.84
N MET A 69 2.68 -9.97 -1.83
CA MET A 69 1.48 -10.78 -2.05
C MET A 69 1.54 -11.38 -3.47
N PRO A 70 0.98 -12.59 -3.67
CA PRO A 70 0.90 -13.17 -5.02
C PRO A 70 0.25 -12.20 -6.02
N GLY A 71 0.93 -11.94 -7.14
CA GLY A 71 0.46 -11.04 -8.19
C GLY A 71 0.59 -9.54 -7.90
N SER A 72 0.85 -9.13 -6.66
CA SER A 72 0.85 -7.71 -6.27
C SER A 72 2.00 -6.91 -6.88
N LYS A 73 3.13 -7.55 -7.16
CA LYS A 73 4.24 -6.90 -7.86
C LYS A 73 3.84 -6.44 -9.27
N ASN A 74 3.10 -7.25 -10.00
CA ASN A 74 2.59 -6.91 -11.33
C ASN A 74 1.51 -5.82 -11.24
N MET A 75 0.62 -5.93 -10.25
CA MET A 75 -0.38 -4.89 -9.98
C MET A 75 0.28 -3.55 -9.68
N TRP A 76 1.28 -3.52 -8.78
CA TRP A 76 2.01 -2.30 -8.47
C TRP A 76 2.68 -1.72 -9.72
N SER A 77 3.39 -2.52 -10.51
CA SER A 77 4.01 -2.09 -11.75
C SER A 77 3.01 -1.49 -12.74
N PHE A 78 1.77 -1.98 -12.74
CA PHE A 78 0.70 -1.44 -13.56
C PHE A 78 0.22 -0.08 -13.06
N ILE A 79 -0.16 0.05 -11.78
CA ILE A 79 -0.72 1.29 -11.23
C ILE A 79 0.35 2.37 -11.03
N ASP A 80 1.61 2.01 -10.84
CA ASP A 80 2.74 2.94 -10.72
C ASP A 80 2.89 3.85 -11.97
N ARG A 81 2.52 3.35 -13.14
CA ARG A 81 2.48 4.13 -14.39
C ARG A 81 1.47 5.28 -14.36
N TYR A 82 0.51 5.24 -13.44
CA TYR A 82 -0.51 6.26 -13.20
C TYR A 82 -0.21 7.11 -11.96
N ASP A 83 1.05 7.13 -11.51
CA ASP A 83 1.49 7.84 -10.31
C ASP A 83 0.73 7.46 -9.05
N ALA A 84 0.34 6.18 -8.94
CA ALA A 84 -0.33 5.66 -7.77
C ALA A 84 0.44 6.00 -6.49
N ARG A 85 -0.28 6.26 -5.42
CA ARG A 85 0.26 6.64 -4.11
C ARG A 85 0.04 5.50 -3.12
N ILE A 86 0.95 5.39 -2.18
CA ILE A 86 0.78 4.51 -1.04
C ILE A 86 -0.05 5.24 0.03
N LEU A 87 -1.05 4.53 0.54
CA LEU A 87 -1.85 4.98 1.69
C LEU A 87 -2.01 3.80 2.65
N SER A 88 -1.11 3.71 3.63
CA SER A 88 -1.04 2.57 4.53
C SER A 88 -1.05 3.00 5.99
N ALA A 89 -1.70 2.21 6.85
CA ALA A 89 -1.66 2.46 8.27
C ALA A 89 -0.32 2.02 8.87
N TYR A 90 0.24 2.85 9.75
CA TYR A 90 1.31 2.43 10.64
C TYR A 90 0.72 1.98 11.99
N SER A 91 1.48 1.20 12.73
CA SER A 91 1.05 0.70 14.04
C SER A 91 1.75 1.43 15.18
N ASN A 92 0.96 1.90 16.15
CA ASN A 92 1.48 2.41 17.41
C ASN A 92 2.03 1.29 18.32
N ASN A 93 1.68 0.02 18.04
CA ASN A 93 2.21 -1.13 18.77
C ASN A 93 3.66 -1.48 18.38
N ASP A 94 4.12 -1.02 17.23
CA ASP A 94 5.52 -1.15 16.80
C ASP A 94 6.00 0.15 16.14
N PRO A 95 6.83 0.93 16.83
CA PRO A 95 7.39 2.18 16.30
C PRO A 95 8.19 2.01 15.01
N ARG A 96 8.71 0.79 14.75
CA ARG A 96 9.49 0.47 13.54
C ARG A 96 8.60 0.30 12.31
N SER A 97 7.29 0.22 12.47
CA SER A 97 6.37 -0.01 11.33
C SER A 97 6.50 1.07 10.25
N LYS A 98 6.65 2.34 10.64
CA LYS A 98 6.86 3.44 9.67
C LYS A 98 8.17 3.30 8.90
N SER A 99 9.28 3.20 9.62
CA SER A 99 10.61 3.11 8.99
C SER A 99 10.77 1.85 8.17
N GLY A 100 10.24 0.73 8.66
CA GLY A 100 10.28 -0.55 7.96
C GLY A 100 9.47 -0.53 6.65
N LYS A 101 8.27 0.03 6.67
CA LYS A 101 7.45 0.22 5.45
C LYS A 101 8.14 1.12 4.43
N LEU A 102 8.76 2.21 4.86
CA LEU A 102 9.54 3.08 3.98
C LEU A 102 10.73 2.34 3.35
N THR A 103 11.43 1.55 4.13
CA THR A 103 12.54 0.72 3.64
C THR A 103 12.05 -0.32 2.63
N TRP A 104 10.93 -0.98 2.92
CA TRP A 104 10.31 -1.93 1.99
C TRP A 104 9.95 -1.28 0.65
N LEU A 105 9.27 -0.13 0.69
CA LEU A 105 8.90 0.62 -0.52
C LEU A 105 10.12 0.99 -1.35
N LYS A 106 11.15 1.51 -0.71
CA LYS A 106 12.41 1.86 -1.38
C LYS A 106 13.08 0.66 -2.04
N LYS A 107 13.20 -0.45 -1.30
CA LYS A 107 13.98 -1.61 -1.76
C LYS A 107 13.20 -2.49 -2.73
N LYS A 108 11.92 -2.74 -2.46
CA LYS A 108 11.11 -3.71 -3.23
C LYS A 108 10.23 -3.05 -4.29
N ALA A 109 9.54 -1.98 -3.95
CA ALA A 109 8.68 -1.27 -4.88
C ALA A 109 9.42 -0.18 -5.69
N ARG A 110 10.69 0.11 -5.35
CA ARG A 110 11.52 1.17 -5.94
C ARG A 110 10.86 2.55 -5.87
N LEU A 111 10.04 2.77 -4.85
CA LEU A 111 9.35 4.03 -4.61
C LEU A 111 10.10 4.84 -3.55
N ASN A 112 10.67 5.98 -3.98
CA ASN A 112 11.41 6.91 -3.10
C ASN A 112 10.73 8.28 -2.98
N GLN A 113 9.74 8.58 -3.81
CA GLN A 113 9.06 9.87 -3.83
C GLN A 113 8.17 10.02 -2.60
N ARG A 114 8.62 10.81 -1.64
CA ARG A 114 7.91 11.03 -0.37
C ARG A 114 6.51 11.59 -0.54
N SER A 115 6.29 12.43 -1.55
CA SER A 115 4.98 12.98 -1.90
C SER A 115 3.95 11.92 -2.30
N ARG A 116 4.40 10.72 -2.67
CA ARG A 116 3.54 9.59 -3.04
C ARG A 116 3.36 8.57 -1.90
N ILE A 117 3.91 8.82 -0.71
CA ILE A 117 3.88 7.87 0.42
C ILE A 117 3.16 8.52 1.60
N HIS A 118 2.00 7.97 1.96
CA HIS A 118 1.18 8.40 3.07
C HIS A 118 1.06 7.26 4.08
N LEU A 119 1.83 7.35 5.16
CA LEU A 119 1.74 6.45 6.31
C LEU A 119 0.99 7.18 7.42
N VAL A 120 -0.23 6.76 7.67
CA VAL A 120 -1.20 7.46 8.51
C VAL A 120 -1.78 6.53 9.58
N LEU A 121 -2.60 7.03 10.48
CA LEU A 121 -3.45 6.17 11.29
C LEU A 121 -4.60 5.63 10.43
N ARG A 122 -5.10 4.41 10.75
CA ARG A 122 -6.16 3.78 9.96
C ARG A 122 -7.37 4.71 9.73
N ALA A 123 -7.84 5.38 10.78
CA ALA A 123 -9.00 6.27 10.71
C ALA A 123 -8.79 7.51 9.84
N ASP A 124 -7.54 7.87 9.57
CA ASP A 124 -7.22 9.03 8.74
C ASP A 124 -7.20 8.71 7.23
N LYS A 125 -7.27 7.43 6.84
CA LYS A 125 -7.29 7.04 5.41
C LYS A 125 -8.43 7.71 4.65
N GLN A 126 -9.63 7.77 5.23
CA GLN A 126 -10.81 8.38 4.60
C GLN A 126 -10.65 9.86 4.20
N LYS A 127 -9.68 10.57 4.79
CA LYS A 127 -9.37 11.97 4.42
C LYS A 127 -8.82 12.10 2.99
N TYR A 128 -8.40 11.00 2.40
CA TYR A 128 -7.86 10.92 1.04
C TYR A 128 -8.91 10.51 -0.01
N ALA A 129 -10.17 10.29 0.40
CA ALA A 129 -11.23 9.78 -0.47
C ALA A 129 -11.59 10.73 -1.62
N VAL A 130 -11.40 12.02 -1.41
CA VAL A 130 -11.64 13.05 -2.43
C VAL A 130 -10.39 13.93 -2.61
N ASP A 131 -10.28 14.54 -3.78
CA ASP A 131 -9.24 15.53 -4.05
C ASP A 131 -9.64 16.93 -3.54
N ILE A 132 -8.81 17.93 -3.81
CA ILE A 132 -9.06 19.32 -3.40
C ILE A 132 -10.31 19.92 -4.02
N ASN A 133 -10.79 19.38 -5.15
CA ASN A 133 -12.01 19.82 -5.84
C ASN A 133 -13.24 19.00 -5.42
N GLY A 134 -13.08 18.04 -4.50
CA GLY A 134 -14.14 17.14 -4.07
C GLY A 134 -14.40 15.96 -5.01
N GLU A 135 -13.54 15.76 -6.02
CA GLU A 135 -13.65 14.62 -6.94
C GLU A 135 -13.14 13.34 -6.27
N PRO A 136 -13.81 12.19 -6.51
CA PRO A 136 -13.46 10.94 -5.85
C PRO A 136 -12.12 10.39 -6.32
N ASN A 137 -11.34 9.88 -5.37
CA ASN A 137 -10.13 9.10 -5.60
C ASN A 137 -10.43 7.61 -5.57
N ILE A 138 -9.46 6.78 -5.96
CA ILE A 138 -9.56 5.31 -5.97
C ILE A 138 -8.77 4.76 -4.79
N LEU A 139 -9.36 3.81 -4.05
CA LEU A 139 -8.68 3.04 -3.00
C LEU A 139 -8.57 1.58 -3.40
N ILE A 140 -7.36 1.02 -3.22
CA ILE A 140 -7.08 -0.42 -3.27
C ILE A 140 -6.68 -0.84 -1.85
N ASP A 141 -7.55 -1.57 -1.16
CA ASP A 141 -7.39 -1.97 0.24
C ASP A 141 -8.09 -3.31 0.46
N ASP A 142 -7.55 -4.18 1.31
CA ASP A 142 -8.15 -5.48 1.64
C ASP A 142 -9.12 -5.40 2.83
N TYR A 143 -9.09 -4.31 3.58
CA TYR A 143 -9.90 -4.17 4.80
C TYR A 143 -11.23 -3.50 4.51
N ILE A 144 -12.32 -4.28 4.56
CA ILE A 144 -13.67 -3.83 4.21
C ILE A 144 -14.10 -2.56 4.96
N LYS A 145 -13.66 -2.35 6.19
CA LYS A 145 -13.97 -1.15 6.94
C LYS A 145 -13.38 0.10 6.27
N ASN A 146 -12.15 0.02 5.74
CA ASN A 146 -11.54 1.13 5.01
C ASN A 146 -12.33 1.44 3.73
N ILE A 147 -12.76 0.39 3.02
CA ILE A 147 -13.58 0.53 1.80
C ILE A 147 -14.93 1.20 2.11
N ASN A 148 -15.57 0.82 3.22
CA ASN A 148 -16.88 1.37 3.60
C ASN A 148 -16.79 2.83 4.10
N GLU A 149 -15.66 3.23 4.64
CA GLU A 149 -15.40 4.60 5.11
C GLU A 149 -14.90 5.53 3.99
N TRP A 150 -14.49 4.97 2.84
CA TRP A 150 -13.94 5.68 1.68
C TRP A 150 -15.03 6.44 0.85
#